data_1b5eb79e203676e92749667d30a43b72
#
_entry.id   1b5eb79e203676e92749667d30a43b72
#
_cell.length_a   1.000
_cell.length_b   1.000
_cell.length_c   1.000
_cell.angle_alpha   90.00
_cell.angle_beta   90.00
_cell.angle_gamma   90.00
#
_symmetry.space_group_name_H-M   'P 1'
#
loop_
_entity.id
_entity.type
_entity.pdbx_description
1 polymer ?
#
loop_
_entity_poly.entity_id
_entity_poly.type
_entity_poly.pdbx_seq_one_letter_code
_entity_poly.pdbx_strand_id
1 'polypeptide(L)'
;MTLQASSFNIGGFSYLPCPPKTSRHLFVIRAKVEPSEKSVEIMRKFSEQYARRSGTYFCMDKGVTSVVIKGLAEHKDTLGAPLCPCRHYDDKAAEAGQGFWNCPCVPMRERKECHCMLFLTPDNDFAGQEQSITMEEIKETTANM
;
A
#
# COMPACT_ATOMS: atom_id res chain seq x y z
N MET A 1 86.79 -22.73 14.97
CA MET A 1 85.37 -22.78 15.42
C MET A 1 84.62 -21.70 14.68
N THR A 2 83.89 -22.03 13.63
CA THR A 2 83.10 -21.13 12.85
C THR A 2 81.64 -21.28 13.25
N LEU A 3 81.07 -20.23 13.82
CA LEU A 3 79.65 -20.14 14.12
C LEU A 3 78.89 -19.74 12.87
N GLN A 4 78.10 -20.63 12.31
CA GLN A 4 77.19 -20.28 11.20
C GLN A 4 75.91 -19.64 11.80
N ALA A 5 75.68 -18.40 11.45
CA ALA A 5 74.44 -17.73 11.76
C ALA A 5 73.37 -18.11 10.71
N SER A 6 72.33 -18.78 11.17
CA SER A 6 71.19 -19.11 10.33
C SER A 6 70.29 -17.86 10.17
N SER A 7 70.22 -17.35 8.99
CA SER A 7 69.25 -16.29 8.67
C SER A 7 67.85 -16.86 8.56
N PHE A 8 66.99 -16.55 9.52
CA PHE A 8 65.59 -16.80 9.40
C PHE A 8 64.96 -15.71 8.50
N ASN A 9 64.51 -16.12 7.34
CA ASN A 9 63.81 -15.26 6.40
C ASN A 9 62.32 -15.23 6.87
N ILE A 10 61.92 -14.13 7.47
CA ILE A 10 60.53 -13.92 7.86
C ILE A 10 59.81 -13.45 6.61
N GLY A 11 59.03 -14.36 6.01
CA GLY A 11 58.18 -14.08 4.87
C GLY A 11 57.15 -13.01 5.23
N GLY A 12 57.24 -11.90 4.50
CA GLY A 12 56.27 -10.81 4.65
C GLY A 12 54.84 -11.26 4.29
N PHE A 13 53.98 -11.20 5.24
CA PHE A 13 52.55 -11.30 4.94
C PHE A 13 52.11 -10.05 4.21
N SER A 14 51.79 -10.21 2.94
CA SER A 14 51.15 -9.18 2.15
C SER A 14 49.68 -9.08 2.60
N TYR A 15 49.35 -8.03 3.36
CA TYR A 15 47.97 -7.69 3.60
C TYR A 15 47.38 -7.17 2.28
N LEU A 16 46.54 -7.97 1.66
CA LEU A 16 45.69 -7.52 0.58
C LEU A 16 44.59 -6.63 1.19
N PRO A 17 44.44 -5.39 0.75
CA PRO A 17 43.33 -4.56 1.24
C PRO A 17 42.03 -5.18 0.79
N CYS A 18 41.10 -5.45 1.75
CA CYS A 18 39.73 -5.83 1.44
C CYS A 18 39.10 -4.75 0.54
N PRO A 19 38.47 -5.14 -0.56
CA PRO A 19 37.73 -4.18 -1.37
C PRO A 19 36.62 -3.55 -0.53
N PRO A 20 36.37 -2.25 -0.66
CA PRO A 20 35.28 -1.61 0.06
C PRO A 20 33.98 -2.30 -0.32
N LYS A 21 33.21 -2.75 0.67
CA LYS A 21 31.85 -3.20 0.46
C LYS A 21 31.06 -2.00 -0.02
N THR A 22 30.99 -1.81 -1.33
CA THR A 22 30.03 -0.88 -1.92
C THR A 22 28.64 -1.43 -1.60
N SER A 23 28.05 -0.87 -0.60
CA SER A 23 26.62 -1.03 -0.35
C SER A 23 25.90 -0.48 -1.57
N ARG A 24 25.60 -1.35 -2.52
CA ARG A 24 24.65 -1.03 -3.58
C ARG A 24 23.31 -0.91 -2.86
N HIS A 25 22.93 0.31 -2.51
CA HIS A 25 21.54 0.61 -2.26
C HIS A 25 20.80 0.29 -3.57
N LEU A 26 20.29 -0.92 -3.64
CA LEU A 26 19.28 -1.25 -4.63
C LEU A 26 18.10 -0.33 -4.33
N PHE A 27 17.98 0.76 -5.07
CA PHE A 27 16.70 1.43 -5.20
C PHE A 27 15.77 0.42 -5.83
N VAL A 28 15.06 -0.30 -4.97
CA VAL A 28 13.89 -1.05 -5.41
C VAL A 28 12.87 0.01 -5.78
N ILE A 29 12.86 0.39 -7.06
CA ILE A 29 11.72 1.09 -7.64
C ILE A 29 10.59 0.07 -7.50
N ARG A 30 9.79 0.22 -6.44
CA ARG A 30 8.54 -0.49 -6.34
C ARG A 30 7.70 -0.03 -7.53
N ALA A 31 7.70 -0.82 -8.58
CA ALA A 31 6.74 -0.65 -9.65
C ALA A 31 5.36 -0.62 -9.00
N LYS A 32 4.56 0.40 -9.32
CA LYS A 32 3.17 0.51 -8.88
C LYS A 32 2.50 -0.79 -9.32
N VAL A 33 2.14 -1.66 -8.37
CA VAL A 33 1.48 -2.92 -8.67
C VAL A 33 0.03 -2.57 -9.01
N GLU A 34 -0.34 -2.74 -10.27
CA GLU A 34 -1.75 -2.60 -10.65
C GLU A 34 -2.55 -3.75 -10.01
N PRO A 35 -3.65 -3.43 -9.32
CA PRO A 35 -4.48 -4.46 -8.71
C PRO A 35 -5.14 -5.33 -9.77
N SER A 36 -5.38 -6.60 -9.45
CA SER A 36 -6.11 -7.50 -10.34
C SER A 36 -7.55 -6.99 -10.55
N GLU A 37 -8.05 -7.14 -11.77
CA GLU A 37 -9.43 -6.74 -12.11
C GLU A 37 -10.46 -7.43 -11.22
N LYS A 38 -10.19 -8.68 -10.85
CA LYS A 38 -11.01 -9.44 -9.90
C LYS A 38 -11.05 -8.79 -8.51
N SER A 39 -9.92 -8.31 -8.00
CA SER A 39 -9.87 -7.65 -6.70
C SER A 39 -10.54 -6.29 -6.74
N VAL A 40 -10.43 -5.55 -7.83
CA VAL A 40 -11.17 -4.29 -8.04
C VAL A 40 -12.68 -4.54 -8.02
N GLU A 41 -13.16 -5.57 -8.70
CA GLU A 41 -14.58 -5.94 -8.69
C GLU A 41 -15.08 -6.37 -7.31
N ILE A 42 -14.28 -7.12 -6.56
CA ILE A 42 -14.60 -7.50 -5.18
C ILE A 42 -14.74 -6.25 -4.30
N MET A 43 -13.78 -5.34 -4.38
CA MET A 43 -13.79 -4.12 -3.57
C MET A 43 -14.91 -3.15 -4.01
N ARG A 44 -15.22 -3.09 -5.28
CA ARG A 44 -16.38 -2.35 -5.80
C ARG A 44 -17.69 -2.86 -5.18
N LYS A 45 -17.95 -4.14 -5.28
CA LYS A 45 -19.17 -4.76 -4.69
C LYS A 45 -19.23 -4.58 -3.18
N PHE A 46 -18.11 -4.78 -2.50
CA PHE A 46 -18.01 -4.52 -1.07
C PHE A 46 -18.41 -3.08 -0.72
N SER A 47 -17.85 -2.12 -1.45
CA SER A 47 -18.11 -0.69 -1.22
C SER A 47 -19.59 -0.33 -1.43
N GLU A 48 -20.21 -0.86 -2.48
CA GLU A 48 -21.64 -0.65 -2.73
C GLU A 48 -22.52 -1.24 -1.62
N GLN A 49 -22.23 -2.47 -1.20
CA GLN A 49 -22.99 -3.13 -0.13
C GLN A 49 -22.85 -2.39 1.20
N TYR A 50 -21.63 -1.95 1.51
CA TYR A 50 -21.38 -1.23 2.75
C TYR A 50 -22.02 0.17 2.74
N ALA A 51 -21.96 0.90 1.63
CA ALA A 51 -22.63 2.19 1.49
C ALA A 51 -24.14 2.07 1.74
N ARG A 52 -24.79 1.07 1.16
CA ARG A 52 -26.22 0.80 1.37
C ARG A 52 -26.53 0.44 2.82
N ARG A 53 -25.71 -0.41 3.42
CA ARG A 53 -25.90 -0.86 4.83
C ARG A 53 -25.71 0.24 5.84
N SER A 54 -24.72 1.11 5.62
CA SER A 54 -24.39 2.22 6.53
C SER A 54 -25.21 3.49 6.27
N GLY A 55 -25.99 3.53 5.19
CA GLY A 55 -26.73 4.72 4.78
C GLY A 55 -25.82 5.87 4.34
N THR A 56 -24.69 5.53 3.74
CA THR A 56 -23.71 6.49 3.22
C THR A 56 -23.72 6.49 1.69
N TYR A 57 -23.08 7.50 1.11
CA TYR A 57 -23.03 7.72 -0.33
C TYR A 57 -21.60 7.87 -0.80
N PHE A 58 -21.36 7.58 -2.06
CA PHE A 58 -20.07 7.85 -2.68
C PHE A 58 -19.87 9.35 -2.87
N CYS A 59 -18.60 9.75 -3.00
CA CYS A 59 -18.25 11.13 -3.33
C CYS A 59 -18.91 11.53 -4.66
N MET A 60 -19.30 12.81 -4.77
CA MET A 60 -19.81 13.36 -6.04
C MET A 60 -18.78 13.27 -7.17
N ASP A 61 -17.50 13.27 -6.83
CA ASP A 61 -16.41 13.03 -7.77
C ASP A 61 -16.13 11.52 -7.85
N LYS A 62 -16.55 10.90 -8.94
CA LYS A 62 -16.33 9.47 -9.21
C LYS A 62 -14.85 9.09 -9.28
N GLY A 63 -13.98 10.03 -9.62
CA GLY A 63 -12.53 9.81 -9.60
C GLY A 63 -12.01 9.49 -8.21
N VAL A 64 -12.47 10.17 -7.18
CA VAL A 64 -12.12 9.89 -5.78
C VAL A 64 -12.55 8.47 -5.40
N THR A 65 -13.79 8.10 -5.67
CA THR A 65 -14.31 6.76 -5.39
C THR A 65 -13.50 5.68 -6.11
N SER A 66 -13.18 5.90 -7.38
CA SER A 66 -12.43 4.95 -8.20
C SER A 66 -11.01 4.71 -7.71
N VAL A 67 -10.30 5.78 -7.35
CA VAL A 67 -8.93 5.71 -6.80
C VAL A 67 -8.91 4.96 -5.48
N VAL A 68 -9.86 5.22 -4.60
CA VAL A 68 -9.94 4.54 -3.30
C VAL A 68 -10.24 3.06 -3.48
N ILE A 69 -11.17 2.69 -4.35
CA ILE A 69 -11.50 1.28 -4.65
C ILE A 69 -10.28 0.55 -5.22
N LYS A 70 -9.56 1.16 -6.16
CA LYS A 70 -8.32 0.58 -6.69
C LYS A 70 -7.24 0.43 -5.62
N GLY A 71 -7.07 1.43 -4.76
CA GLY A 71 -6.13 1.35 -3.64
C GLY A 71 -6.46 0.25 -2.63
N LEU A 72 -7.73 0.05 -2.33
CA LEU A 72 -8.19 -1.07 -1.50
C LEU A 72 -7.91 -2.42 -2.16
N ALA A 73 -8.13 -2.53 -3.46
CA ALA A 73 -7.84 -3.73 -4.23
C ALA A 73 -6.34 -4.05 -4.26
N GLU A 74 -5.49 -3.03 -4.46
CA GLU A 74 -4.04 -3.16 -4.40
C GLU A 74 -3.57 -3.68 -3.04
N HIS A 75 -4.05 -3.10 -1.95
CA HIS A 75 -3.70 -3.56 -0.61
C HIS A 75 -4.23 -4.97 -0.33
N LYS A 76 -5.42 -5.31 -0.84
CA LYS A 76 -5.94 -6.68 -0.75
C LYS A 76 -5.04 -7.69 -1.47
N ASP A 77 -4.54 -7.36 -2.65
CA ASP A 77 -3.65 -8.24 -3.41
C ASP A 77 -2.26 -8.35 -2.79
N THR A 78 -1.71 -7.26 -2.26
CA THR A 78 -0.34 -7.21 -1.73
C THR A 78 -0.21 -7.58 -0.26
N LEU A 79 -1.21 -7.25 0.56
CA LEU A 79 -1.19 -7.42 2.02
C LEU A 79 -2.18 -8.49 2.51
N GLY A 80 -3.06 -8.97 1.65
CA GLY A 80 -4.14 -9.89 2.00
C GLY A 80 -5.34 -9.25 2.71
N ALA A 81 -5.33 -7.94 2.90
CA ALA A 81 -6.41 -7.20 3.56
C ALA A 81 -6.60 -5.82 2.93
N PRO A 82 -7.85 -5.29 2.92
CA PRO A 82 -8.16 -4.00 2.31
C PRO A 82 -7.79 -2.83 3.24
N LEU A 83 -6.50 -2.64 3.49
CA LEU A 83 -6.00 -1.54 4.30
C LEU A 83 -6.35 -0.19 3.66
N CYS A 84 -6.81 0.78 4.45
CA CYS A 84 -7.18 2.11 3.96
C CYS A 84 -6.03 2.77 3.17
N PRO A 85 -6.21 3.12 1.89
CA PRO A 85 -5.11 3.62 1.06
C PRO A 85 -4.77 5.10 1.30
N CYS A 86 -5.62 5.83 2.01
CA CYS A 86 -5.50 7.29 2.19
C CYS A 86 -4.69 7.70 3.41
N ARG A 87 -4.04 6.75 4.07
CA ARG A 87 -3.20 7.01 5.25
C ARG A 87 -1.75 6.64 4.97
N HIS A 88 -0.85 7.29 5.70
CA HIS A 88 0.54 6.89 5.74
C HIS A 88 0.76 5.87 6.84
N TYR A 89 1.53 4.82 6.56
CA TYR A 89 1.88 3.77 7.51
C TYR A 89 3.38 3.52 7.50
N ASP A 90 3.95 3.34 8.67
CA ASP A 90 5.35 2.94 8.81
C ASP A 90 5.54 1.47 8.42
N ASP A 91 4.61 0.61 8.81
CA ASP A 91 4.58 -0.81 8.46
C ASP A 91 3.16 -1.23 8.05
N LYS A 92 2.91 -1.26 6.76
CA LYS A 92 1.60 -1.63 6.20
C LYS A 92 1.19 -3.07 6.54
N ALA A 93 2.13 -4.01 6.58
CA ALA A 93 1.83 -5.40 6.87
C ALA A 93 1.38 -5.59 8.32
N ALA A 94 2.04 -4.92 9.26
CA ALA A 94 1.64 -4.92 10.67
C ALA A 94 0.27 -4.29 10.87
N GLU A 95 -0.01 -3.15 10.23
CA GLU A 95 -1.30 -2.46 10.30
C GLU A 95 -2.43 -3.30 9.70
N ALA A 96 -2.20 -3.95 8.57
CA ALA A 96 -3.16 -4.87 7.96
C ALA A 96 -3.46 -6.06 8.89
N GLY A 97 -2.45 -6.57 9.60
CA GLY A 97 -2.61 -7.64 10.58
C GLY A 97 -3.41 -7.24 11.82
N GLN A 98 -3.26 -5.99 12.29
CA GLN A 98 -4.02 -5.45 13.42
C GLN A 98 -5.50 -5.19 13.07
N GLY A 99 -5.78 -4.84 11.83
CA GLY A 99 -7.14 -4.68 11.31
C GLY A 99 -7.84 -3.38 11.66
N PHE A 100 -7.26 -2.49 12.46
CA PHE A 100 -7.89 -1.22 12.85
C PHE A 100 -8.24 -0.34 11.64
N TRP A 101 -7.31 -0.23 10.69
CA TRP A 101 -7.44 0.57 9.48
C TRP A 101 -7.91 -0.21 8.25
N ASN A 102 -8.24 -1.49 8.38
CA ASN A 102 -8.83 -2.25 7.29
C ASN A 102 -10.26 -1.75 7.03
N CYS A 103 -10.59 -1.56 5.76
CA CYS A 103 -11.90 -1.02 5.36
C CYS A 103 -13.03 -2.05 5.58
N PRO A 104 -14.12 -1.67 6.25
CA PRO A 104 -14.40 -0.39 6.88
C PRO A 104 -13.62 -0.23 8.19
N CYS A 105 -12.85 0.84 8.28
CA CYS A 105 -12.00 1.08 9.46
C CYS A 105 -12.83 1.34 10.72
N VAL A 106 -12.20 1.22 11.89
CA VAL A 106 -12.88 1.42 13.17
C VAL A 106 -13.57 2.78 13.26
N PRO A 107 -12.96 3.92 12.92
CA PRO A 107 -13.66 5.20 12.94
C PRO A 107 -14.92 5.24 12.05
N MET A 108 -14.87 4.59 10.89
CA MET A 108 -16.05 4.50 10.02
C MET A 108 -17.16 3.66 10.65
N ARG A 109 -16.83 2.53 11.26
CA ARG A 109 -17.81 1.65 11.90
C ARG A 109 -18.43 2.27 13.14
N GLU A 110 -17.66 3.05 13.90
CA GLU A 110 -18.13 3.64 15.16
C GLU A 110 -18.79 5.01 14.99
N ARG A 111 -18.22 5.88 14.13
CA ARG A 111 -18.62 7.27 14.00
C ARG A 111 -18.99 7.70 12.58
N LYS A 112 -18.98 6.81 11.62
CA LYS A 112 -19.14 7.09 10.18
C LYS A 112 -18.16 8.13 9.63
N GLU A 113 -16.93 8.09 10.13
CA GLU A 113 -15.84 8.92 9.67
C GLU A 113 -14.95 8.16 8.67
N CYS A 114 -15.06 8.49 7.39
CA CYS A 114 -14.24 7.92 6.32
C CYS A 114 -13.23 8.95 5.81
N HIS A 115 -11.97 8.78 6.17
CA HIS A 115 -10.89 9.68 5.74
C HIS A 115 -10.67 9.66 4.22
N CYS A 116 -10.90 8.53 3.58
CA CYS A 116 -10.78 8.35 2.13
C CYS A 116 -11.92 9.01 1.33
N MET A 117 -12.93 9.55 1.96
CA MET A 117 -14.13 10.08 1.32
C MET A 117 -14.88 9.04 0.45
N LEU A 118 -14.71 7.76 0.74
CA LEU A 118 -15.41 6.68 0.05
C LEU A 118 -16.87 6.57 0.54
N PHE A 119 -17.06 6.65 1.85
CA PHE A 119 -18.36 6.55 2.50
C PHE A 119 -18.70 7.88 3.19
N LEU A 120 -19.57 8.66 2.59
CA LEU A 120 -19.93 9.98 3.09
C LEU A 120 -21.37 9.99 3.58
N THR A 121 -21.60 10.61 4.74
CA THR A 121 -22.96 10.84 5.26
C THR A 121 -23.69 11.84 4.37
N PRO A 122 -25.05 11.78 4.29
CA PRO A 122 -25.83 12.66 3.39
C PRO A 122 -25.68 14.16 3.67
N ASP A 123 -25.26 14.52 4.88
CA ASP A 123 -25.00 15.90 5.31
C ASP A 123 -23.60 16.42 4.94
N ASN A 124 -22.74 15.55 4.40
CA ASN A 124 -21.41 15.94 3.97
C ASN A 124 -21.48 16.69 2.61
N ASP A 125 -20.74 17.81 2.50
CA ASP A 125 -20.75 18.66 1.31
C ASP A 125 -20.23 17.96 0.04
N PHE A 126 -19.39 16.92 0.20
CA PHE A 126 -18.82 16.16 -0.90
C PHE A 126 -19.61 14.90 -1.24
N ALA A 127 -20.66 14.60 -0.49
CA ALA A 127 -21.48 13.43 -0.73
C ALA A 127 -22.29 13.58 -2.02
N GLY A 128 -22.18 12.55 -2.89
CA GLY A 128 -23.08 12.40 -4.03
C GLY A 128 -24.42 11.78 -3.59
N GLN A 129 -25.18 11.34 -4.58
CA GLN A 129 -26.47 10.67 -4.35
C GLN A 129 -26.44 9.20 -4.74
N GLU A 130 -25.28 8.72 -5.18
CA GLU A 130 -25.11 7.36 -5.68
C GLU A 130 -24.43 6.46 -4.66
N GLN A 131 -24.85 5.20 -4.65
CA GLN A 131 -24.28 4.12 -3.83
C GLN A 131 -23.74 2.99 -4.72
N SER A 132 -23.58 3.25 -6.00
CA SER A 132 -23.08 2.31 -7.00
C SER A 132 -22.11 2.97 -7.94
N ILE A 133 -21.19 2.19 -8.47
CA ILE A 133 -20.23 2.60 -9.49
C ILE A 133 -19.91 1.39 -10.38
N THR A 134 -19.80 1.59 -11.68
CA THR A 134 -19.49 0.50 -12.61
C THR A 134 -17.99 0.29 -12.79
N MET A 135 -17.60 -0.88 -13.30
CA MET A 135 -16.19 -1.15 -13.63
C MET A 135 -15.69 -0.24 -14.75
N GLU A 136 -16.57 0.09 -15.69
CA GLU A 136 -16.26 1.01 -16.79
C GLU A 136 -15.94 2.41 -16.28
N GLU A 137 -16.75 2.93 -15.36
CA GLU A 137 -16.51 4.23 -14.72
C GLU A 137 -15.18 4.25 -13.94
N ILE A 138 -14.86 3.16 -13.23
CA ILE A 138 -13.57 3.05 -12.53
C ILE A 138 -12.41 3.05 -13.51
N LYS A 139 -12.50 2.31 -14.61
CA LYS A 139 -11.46 2.26 -15.65
C LYS A 139 -11.27 3.61 -16.33
N GLU A 140 -12.36 4.26 -16.70
CA GLU A 140 -12.36 5.55 -17.39
C GLU A 140 -11.76 6.66 -16.51
N THR A 141 -12.19 6.77 -15.26
CA THR A 141 -11.73 7.81 -14.34
C THR A 141 -10.29 7.62 -13.86
N THR A 142 -9.77 6.40 -13.93
CA THR A 142 -8.38 6.09 -13.53
C THR A 142 -7.42 5.89 -14.71
N ALA A 143 -7.90 5.96 -15.95
CA ALA A 143 -7.08 5.73 -17.14
C ALA A 143 -5.94 6.75 -17.32
N ASN A 144 -6.09 7.96 -16.80
CA ASN A 144 -5.16 9.07 -16.94
C ASN A 144 -4.35 9.40 -15.68
N MET A 145 -4.30 8.48 -14.71
CA MET A 145 -3.61 8.70 -13.42
C MET A 145 -2.25 8.01 -13.34
#